data_fb5fefcc1af61b28a955f490efff74df
#
_entry.id   fb5fefcc1af61b28a955f490efff74df
#
_cell.length_a   1.000
_cell.length_b   1.000
_cell.length_c   1.000
_cell.angle_alpha   90.00
_cell.angle_beta   90.00
_cell.angle_gamma   90.00
#
_symmetry.space_group_name_H-M   'P 1'
#
loop_
_entity.id
_entity.type
_entity.pdbx_description
1 polymer ?
#
loop_
_entity_poly.entity_id
_entity_poly.type
_entity_poly.pdbx_seq_one_letter_code
_entity_poly.pdbx_strand_id
1 'polypeptide(L)'
;MTPAVEAARRAGIEFQLHEYEGVQLGDGDYAIAVAKALGRPPAQLFKTLIVSVDGDLRAFVVPSDRQLDLRSVGKRAELAGRSEAERATGYVVGGISPLGQRRRLPTVVDVSVFEWETVLVSAGRRGLQIELAPQDLIALTGASVG
;
A
#
# COMPACT_ATOMS: atom_id res chain seq x y z
N MET A 1 14.59 -4.88 -9.70
CA MET A 1 14.46 -3.91 -8.61
C MET A 1 13.31 -2.96 -8.90
N THR A 2 12.41 -2.75 -7.95
CA THR A 2 11.24 -1.89 -8.14
C THR A 2 11.54 -0.44 -7.74
N PRO A 3 10.76 0.53 -8.23
CA PRO A 3 10.88 1.91 -7.75
C PRO A 3 10.68 2.04 -6.25
N ALA A 4 9.80 1.22 -5.65
CA ALA A 4 9.58 1.21 -4.21
C ALA A 4 10.86 0.83 -3.44
N VAL A 5 11.51 -0.25 -3.86
CA VAL A 5 12.75 -0.71 -3.23
C VAL A 5 13.87 0.32 -3.41
N GLU A 6 13.95 0.91 -4.59
CA GLU A 6 14.94 1.95 -4.84
C GLU A 6 14.72 3.18 -3.97
N ALA A 7 13.47 3.58 -3.78
CA ALA A 7 13.13 4.70 -2.92
C ALA A 7 13.60 4.45 -1.48
N ALA A 8 13.36 3.24 -0.97
CA ALA A 8 13.80 2.86 0.37
C ALA A 8 15.31 2.86 0.50
N ARG A 9 16.02 2.31 -0.47
CA ARG A 9 17.50 2.29 -0.48
C ARG A 9 18.07 3.69 -0.54
N ARG A 10 17.54 4.52 -1.40
CA ARG A 10 18.03 5.89 -1.59
C ARG A 10 17.83 6.72 -0.31
N ALA A 11 16.77 6.45 0.44
CA ALA A 11 16.49 7.12 1.70
C ALA A 11 17.36 6.61 2.85
N GLY A 12 18.06 5.48 2.67
CA GLY A 12 18.93 4.91 3.70
C GLY A 12 18.20 4.33 4.91
N ILE A 13 16.93 3.96 4.76
CA ILE A 13 16.15 3.39 5.85
C ILE A 13 16.43 1.90 6.00
N GLU A 14 16.13 1.36 7.19
CA GLU A 14 16.15 -0.07 7.40
C GLU A 14 14.88 -0.68 6.85
N PHE A 15 15.02 -1.79 6.11
CA PHE A 15 13.87 -2.52 5.61
C PHE A 15 14.24 -3.97 5.32
N GLN A 16 13.23 -4.83 5.23
CA GLN A 16 13.40 -6.21 4.81
C GLN A 16 12.43 -6.49 3.67
N LEU A 17 12.88 -7.31 2.72
CA LEU A 17 12.05 -7.76 1.61
C LEU A 17 11.57 -9.17 1.88
N HIS A 18 10.31 -9.44 1.57
CA HIS A 18 9.69 -10.74 1.74
C HIS A 18 9.06 -11.18 0.42
N GLU A 19 9.47 -12.33 -0.08
CA GLU A 19 8.89 -12.92 -1.28
C GLU A 19 7.80 -13.92 -0.89
N TYR A 20 6.78 -14.04 -1.71
CA TYR A 20 5.72 -15.02 -1.54
C TYR A 20 5.24 -15.53 -2.89
N GLU A 21 4.66 -16.72 -2.91
CA GLU A 21 4.17 -17.38 -4.10
C GLU A 21 2.79 -17.98 -3.82
N GLY A 22 2.08 -18.35 -4.88
CA GLY A 22 0.84 -19.11 -4.77
C GLY A 22 -0.38 -18.31 -4.37
N VAL A 23 -0.30 -17.00 -4.35
CA VAL A 23 -1.43 -16.13 -4.05
C VAL A 23 -1.93 -15.52 -5.35
N GLN A 24 -3.20 -15.76 -5.66
CA GLN A 24 -3.80 -15.30 -6.92
C GLN A 24 -4.80 -14.17 -6.68
N LEU A 25 -4.79 -13.19 -7.59
CA LEU A 25 -5.80 -12.15 -7.61
C LEU A 25 -7.18 -12.76 -7.87
N GLY A 26 -8.17 -12.30 -7.12
CA GLY A 26 -9.53 -12.78 -7.32
C GLY A 26 -9.95 -13.92 -6.39
N ASP A 27 -9.02 -14.47 -5.60
CA ASP A 27 -9.32 -15.51 -4.61
C ASP A 27 -9.68 -14.87 -3.26
N GLY A 28 -10.81 -14.16 -3.23
CA GLY A 28 -11.21 -13.43 -2.03
C GLY A 28 -10.36 -12.20 -1.80
N ASP A 29 -10.03 -11.90 -0.55
CA ASP A 29 -9.21 -10.73 -0.22
C ASP A 29 -7.74 -11.06 -0.42
N TYR A 30 -7.16 -10.48 -1.47
CA TYR A 30 -5.78 -10.71 -1.85
C TYR A 30 -4.79 -10.34 -0.73
N ALA A 31 -5.00 -9.18 -0.10
CA ALA A 31 -4.07 -8.69 0.93
C ALA A 31 -4.06 -9.61 2.15
N ILE A 32 -5.23 -10.11 2.57
CA ILE A 32 -5.33 -11.08 3.66
C ILE A 32 -4.59 -12.36 3.29
N ALA A 33 -4.77 -12.83 2.06
CA ALA A 33 -4.09 -14.05 1.59
C ALA A 33 -2.57 -13.88 1.58
N VAL A 34 -2.06 -12.70 1.20
CA VAL A 34 -0.63 -12.39 1.25
C VAL A 34 -0.11 -12.45 2.68
N ALA A 35 -0.83 -11.83 3.63
CA ALA A 35 -0.44 -11.85 5.04
C ALA A 35 -0.33 -13.29 5.55
N LYS A 36 -1.31 -14.12 5.22
CA LYS A 36 -1.28 -15.54 5.60
C LYS A 36 -0.10 -16.27 5.00
N ALA A 37 0.20 -16.02 3.73
CA ALA A 37 1.33 -16.65 3.05
C ALA A 37 2.66 -16.30 3.71
N LEU A 38 2.77 -15.10 4.27
CA LEU A 38 3.96 -14.63 4.97
C LEU A 38 3.97 -14.96 6.46
N GLY A 39 2.90 -15.55 6.98
CA GLY A 39 2.81 -15.86 8.41
C GLY A 39 2.67 -14.63 9.29
N ARG A 40 2.07 -13.57 8.77
CA ARG A 40 1.89 -12.31 9.50
C ARG A 40 0.42 -12.04 9.79
N PRO A 41 0.12 -11.34 10.88
CA PRO A 41 -1.25 -10.92 11.13
C PRO A 41 -1.74 -10.01 10.00
N PRO A 42 -2.96 -10.20 9.48
CA PRO A 42 -3.49 -9.30 8.45
C PRO A 42 -3.51 -7.82 8.85
N ALA A 43 -3.65 -7.52 10.14
CA ALA A 43 -3.64 -6.14 10.63
C ALA A 43 -2.26 -5.47 10.50
N GLN A 44 -1.19 -6.25 10.34
CA GLN A 44 0.17 -5.72 10.18
C GLN A 44 0.53 -5.46 8.71
N LEU A 45 -0.15 -6.11 7.79
CA LEU A 45 0.08 -5.93 6.36
C LEU A 45 -0.95 -4.92 5.84
N PHE A 46 -0.46 -3.84 5.25
CA PHE A 46 -1.30 -2.74 4.78
C PHE A 46 -1.41 -2.79 3.27
N LYS A 47 -2.62 -2.59 2.77
CA LYS A 47 -2.91 -2.50 1.34
C LYS A 47 -3.00 -1.04 0.94
N THR A 48 -2.63 -0.75 -0.30
CA THR A 48 -2.69 0.60 -0.86
C THR A 48 -3.85 0.67 -1.84
N LEU A 49 -4.83 1.52 -1.52
CA LEU A 49 -6.02 1.73 -2.34
C LEU A 49 -5.93 3.10 -3.01
N ILE A 50 -6.18 3.12 -4.30
CA ILE A 50 -6.24 4.39 -5.05
C ILE A 50 -7.70 4.77 -5.17
N VAL A 51 -8.02 5.96 -4.70
CA VAL A 51 -9.40 6.46 -4.61
C VAL A 51 -9.51 7.73 -5.44
N SER A 52 -10.58 7.80 -6.23
CA SER A 52 -10.92 9.00 -6.99
C SER A 52 -12.00 9.77 -6.24
N VAL A 53 -11.74 11.06 -6.00
CA VAL A 53 -12.73 11.97 -5.41
C VAL A 53 -12.91 13.11 -6.40
N ASP A 54 -14.03 13.12 -7.10
CA ASP A 54 -14.32 14.12 -8.14
C ASP A 54 -13.19 14.25 -9.17
N GLY A 55 -12.59 13.12 -9.55
CA GLY A 55 -11.52 13.06 -10.54
C GLY A 55 -10.12 13.22 -9.97
N ASP A 56 -9.97 13.60 -8.71
CA ASP A 56 -8.67 13.70 -8.05
C ASP A 56 -8.30 12.39 -7.38
N LEU A 57 -7.10 11.89 -7.68
CA LEU A 57 -6.63 10.63 -7.13
C LEU A 57 -5.91 10.82 -5.80
N ARG A 58 -6.18 9.91 -4.88
CA ARG A 58 -5.53 9.85 -3.56
C ARG A 58 -5.19 8.41 -3.24
N ALA A 59 -4.15 8.21 -2.45
CA ALA A 59 -3.76 6.89 -1.99
C ALA A 59 -4.12 6.72 -0.51
N PHE A 60 -4.70 5.57 -0.17
CA PHE A 60 -5.02 5.22 1.22
C PHE A 60 -4.32 3.92 1.57
N VAL A 61 -3.55 3.94 2.64
CA VAL A 61 -2.81 2.78 3.13
C VAL A 61 -3.52 2.30 4.39
N VAL A 62 -4.18 1.16 4.28
CA VAL A 62 -5.08 0.65 5.33
C VAL A 62 -4.77 -0.82 5.64
N PRO A 63 -5.07 -1.29 6.88
CA PRO A 63 -4.84 -2.69 7.21
C PRO A 63 -5.61 -3.62 6.27
N SER A 64 -5.00 -4.77 5.95
CA SER A 64 -5.60 -5.72 5.02
C SER A 64 -6.91 -6.31 5.51
N ASP A 65 -7.13 -6.35 6.83
CA ASP A 65 -8.35 -6.89 7.43
C ASP A 65 -9.46 -5.85 7.63
N ARG A 66 -9.27 -4.63 7.11
CA ARG A 66 -10.31 -3.59 7.18
C ARG A 66 -10.62 -3.05 5.80
N GLN A 67 -11.85 -2.58 5.64
CA GLN A 67 -12.29 -1.91 4.42
C GLN A 67 -12.26 -0.41 4.65
N LEU A 68 -11.87 0.33 3.62
CA LEU A 68 -11.92 1.78 3.64
C LEU A 68 -13.38 2.23 3.51
N ASP A 69 -13.82 3.08 4.43
CA ASP A 69 -15.13 3.70 4.33
C ASP A 69 -15.05 4.88 3.34
N LEU A 70 -15.49 4.64 2.11
CA LEU A 70 -15.42 5.65 1.07
C LEU A 70 -16.24 6.90 1.38
N ARG A 71 -17.34 6.76 2.13
CA ARG A 71 -18.14 7.92 2.51
C ARG A 71 -17.40 8.86 3.43
N SER A 72 -16.50 8.34 4.27
CA SER A 72 -15.67 9.17 5.14
C SER A 72 -14.63 9.96 4.37
N VAL A 73 -14.28 9.51 3.16
CA VAL A 73 -13.34 10.21 2.28
C VAL A 73 -14.02 11.36 1.55
N GLY A 74 -15.25 11.15 1.06
CA GLY A 74 -16.01 12.18 0.39
C GLY A 74 -17.28 11.62 -0.22
N LYS A 75 -18.23 12.49 -0.56
CA LYS A 75 -19.53 12.08 -1.08
C LYS A 75 -19.44 11.31 -2.40
N ARG A 76 -18.44 11.66 -3.23
CA ARG A 76 -18.25 11.06 -4.54
C ARG A 76 -16.99 10.21 -4.62
N ALA A 77 -16.50 9.77 -3.46
CA ALA A 77 -15.32 8.92 -3.43
C ALA A 77 -15.66 7.54 -3.95
N GLU A 78 -14.81 7.04 -4.85
CA GLU A 78 -14.92 5.68 -5.36
C GLU A 78 -13.51 5.14 -5.62
N LEU A 79 -13.39 3.83 -5.62
CA LEU A 79 -12.11 3.22 -6.00
C LEU A 79 -11.81 3.60 -7.45
N ALA A 80 -10.57 4.01 -7.72
CA ALA A 80 -10.14 4.34 -9.06
C ALA A 80 -10.19 3.09 -9.95
N GLY A 81 -10.48 3.29 -11.22
CA GLY A 81 -10.44 2.20 -12.18
C GLY A 81 -9.02 1.64 -12.28
N ARG A 82 -8.92 0.35 -12.62
CA ARG A 82 -7.65 -0.35 -12.69
C ARG A 82 -6.63 0.37 -13.58
N SER A 83 -7.02 0.72 -14.81
CA SER A 83 -6.12 1.41 -15.74
C SER A 83 -5.64 2.75 -15.20
N GLU A 84 -6.54 3.50 -14.59
CA GLU A 84 -6.22 4.81 -14.03
C GLU A 84 -5.23 4.68 -12.87
N ALA A 85 -5.48 3.74 -11.96
CA ALA A 85 -4.60 3.48 -10.83
C ALA A 85 -3.21 3.04 -11.31
N GLU A 86 -3.16 2.16 -12.30
CA GLU A 86 -1.88 1.65 -12.81
C GLU A 86 -1.08 2.75 -13.53
N ARG A 87 -1.74 3.62 -14.28
CA ARG A 87 -1.05 4.72 -14.95
C ARG A 87 -0.52 5.74 -13.95
N ALA A 88 -1.30 6.08 -12.94
CA ALA A 88 -0.88 7.08 -11.96
C ALA A 88 0.28 6.59 -11.09
N THR A 89 0.24 5.34 -10.66
CA THR A 89 1.24 4.80 -9.73
C THR A 89 2.46 4.20 -10.42
N GLY A 90 2.28 3.70 -11.64
CA GLY A 90 3.33 2.96 -12.34
C GLY A 90 3.42 1.49 -11.91
N TYR A 91 2.48 1.02 -11.10
CA TYR A 91 2.43 -0.35 -10.60
C TYR A 91 1.17 -1.05 -11.11
N VAL A 92 1.19 -2.38 -11.15
CA VAL A 92 0.01 -3.16 -11.51
C VAL A 92 -0.80 -3.50 -10.26
N VAL A 93 -2.10 -3.66 -10.43
CA VAL A 93 -3.00 -4.06 -9.33
C VAL A 93 -2.51 -5.36 -8.70
N GLY A 94 -2.51 -5.42 -7.38
CA GLY A 94 -1.91 -6.51 -6.61
C GLY A 94 -0.45 -6.25 -6.23
N GLY A 95 0.19 -5.26 -6.89
CA GLY A 95 1.55 -4.85 -6.59
C GLY A 95 1.70 -3.35 -6.41
N ILE A 96 0.60 -2.62 -6.24
CA ILE A 96 0.67 -1.17 -6.02
C ILE A 96 1.29 -0.90 -4.67
N SER A 97 2.41 -0.18 -4.68
CA SER A 97 3.11 0.26 -3.47
C SER A 97 2.81 1.73 -3.19
N PRO A 98 2.79 2.13 -1.91
CA PRO A 98 2.72 3.55 -1.58
C PRO A 98 4.05 4.27 -1.80
N LEU A 99 5.14 3.51 -1.99
CA LEU A 99 6.49 4.04 -2.17
C LEU A 99 6.85 4.16 -3.65
N GLY A 100 7.58 5.19 -4.00
CA GLY A 100 8.16 5.30 -5.34
C GLY A 100 7.16 5.38 -6.48
N GLN A 101 5.96 5.89 -6.24
CA GLN A 101 4.94 6.01 -7.27
C GLN A 101 5.39 6.98 -8.37
N ARG A 102 4.99 6.69 -9.61
CA ARG A 102 5.30 7.52 -10.76
C ARG A 102 4.79 8.94 -10.54
N ARG A 103 3.56 9.08 -10.07
CA ARG A 103 2.95 10.35 -9.73
C ARG A 103 2.73 10.38 -8.22
N ARG A 104 3.25 11.39 -7.56
CA ARG A 104 3.12 11.48 -6.10
C ARG A 104 1.71 11.93 -5.74
N LEU A 105 0.90 11.00 -5.32
CA LEU A 105 -0.47 11.25 -4.92
C LEU A 105 -0.54 11.67 -3.45
N PRO A 106 -1.50 12.54 -3.08
CA PRO A 106 -1.80 12.74 -1.66
C PRO A 106 -2.10 11.38 -1.03
N THR A 107 -1.45 11.10 0.09
CA THR A 107 -1.52 9.78 0.73
C THR A 107 -1.96 9.92 2.18
N VAL A 108 -2.86 9.05 2.59
CA VAL A 108 -3.29 8.93 3.99
C VAL A 108 -2.94 7.53 4.46
N VAL A 109 -2.23 7.44 5.57
CA VAL A 109 -1.88 6.16 6.19
C VAL A 109 -2.72 6.00 7.46
N ASP A 110 -3.37 4.85 7.61
CA ASP A 110 -4.22 4.57 8.76
C ASP A 110 -3.39 4.63 10.06
N VAL A 111 -3.95 5.24 11.09
CA VAL A 111 -3.24 5.48 12.35
C VAL A 111 -2.78 4.17 13.03
N SER A 112 -3.42 3.04 12.70
CA SER A 112 -3.06 1.75 13.27
C SER A 112 -1.64 1.29 12.90
N VAL A 113 -0.96 1.95 11.96
CA VAL A 113 0.45 1.64 11.68
C VAL A 113 1.32 1.77 12.94
N PHE A 114 0.96 2.68 13.83
CA PHE A 114 1.73 2.92 15.05
C PHE A 114 1.53 1.85 16.14
N GLU A 115 0.65 0.88 15.91
CA GLU A 115 0.50 -0.27 16.79
C GLU A 115 1.61 -1.30 16.60
N TRP A 116 2.45 -1.13 15.57
CA TRP A 116 3.48 -2.08 15.18
C TRP A 116 4.86 -1.42 15.15
N GLU A 117 5.89 -2.18 15.48
CA GLU A 117 7.27 -1.71 15.28
C GLU A 117 7.60 -1.62 13.80
N THR A 118 7.08 -2.57 13.02
CA THR A 118 7.21 -2.57 11.56
C THR A 118 5.87 -2.96 10.94
N VAL A 119 5.65 -2.49 9.73
CA VAL A 119 4.49 -2.86 8.93
C VAL A 119 4.96 -3.35 7.56
N LEU A 120 4.09 -4.08 6.86
CA LEU A 120 4.38 -4.57 5.52
C LEU A 120 3.48 -3.88 4.51
N VAL A 121 4.06 -3.47 3.40
CA VAL A 121 3.32 -2.93 2.25
C VAL A 121 3.88 -3.57 0.98
N SER A 122 3.15 -3.48 -0.12
CA SER A 122 3.67 -3.96 -1.40
C SER A 122 4.98 -3.27 -1.74
N ALA A 123 5.93 -4.03 -2.25
CA ALA A 123 7.21 -3.50 -2.70
C ALA A 123 7.22 -3.16 -4.19
N GLY A 124 6.05 -3.12 -4.84
CA GLY A 124 5.94 -2.67 -6.23
C GLY A 124 5.74 -3.76 -7.26
N ARG A 125 5.53 -4.99 -6.82
CA ARG A 125 5.13 -6.08 -7.71
C ARG A 125 4.41 -7.16 -6.91
N ARG A 126 3.60 -7.95 -7.57
CA ARG A 126 3.02 -9.13 -6.94
C ARG A 126 4.16 -10.06 -6.53
N GLY A 127 4.03 -10.67 -5.36
CA GLY A 127 5.04 -11.59 -4.86
C GLY A 127 6.13 -10.96 -4.00
N LEU A 128 6.06 -9.66 -3.76
CA LEU A 128 7.09 -8.96 -2.99
C LEU A 128 6.49 -7.93 -2.04
N GLN A 129 6.80 -8.06 -0.77
CA GLN A 129 6.43 -7.08 0.25
C GLN A 129 7.69 -6.46 0.85
N ILE A 130 7.58 -5.23 1.31
CA ILE A 130 8.64 -4.55 2.05
C ILE A 130 8.17 -4.29 3.48
N GLU A 131 9.00 -4.63 4.44
CA GLU A 131 8.76 -4.42 5.86
C GLU A 131 9.63 -3.26 6.33
N LEU A 132 9.00 -2.25 6.95
CA LEU A 132 9.69 -1.03 7.38
C LEU A 132 8.98 -0.42 8.59
N ALA A 133 9.69 0.49 9.25
CA ALA A 133 9.11 1.21 10.39
C ALA A 133 8.01 2.17 9.91
N PRO A 134 6.93 2.34 10.70
CA PRO A 134 5.87 3.28 10.35
C PRO A 134 6.34 4.70 10.09
N GLN A 135 7.30 5.19 10.88
CA GLN A 135 7.84 6.54 10.69
C GLN A 135 8.50 6.72 9.33
N ASP A 136 9.19 5.67 8.86
CA ASP A 136 9.84 5.71 7.56
C ASP A 136 8.81 5.66 6.43
N LEU A 137 7.75 4.88 6.61
CA LEU A 137 6.65 4.84 5.65
C LEU A 137 6.02 6.23 5.50
N ILE A 138 5.74 6.90 6.60
CA ILE A 138 5.17 8.25 6.60
C ILE A 138 6.12 9.24 5.92
N ALA A 139 7.40 9.19 6.28
CA ALA A 139 8.40 10.12 5.73
C ALA A 139 8.57 9.93 4.21
N LEU A 140 8.64 8.69 3.74
CA LEU A 140 8.84 8.39 2.33
C LEU A 140 7.64 8.77 1.47
N THR A 141 6.44 8.67 2.01
CA THR A 141 5.21 8.97 1.26
C THR A 141 4.77 10.42 1.40
N GLY A 142 5.26 11.12 2.41
CA GLY A 142 4.75 12.44 2.76
C GLY A 142 3.30 12.38 3.25
N ALA A 143 2.87 11.23 3.76
CA ALA A 143 1.48 10.98 4.11
C ALA A 143 1.02 11.76 5.32
N SER A 144 -0.28 12.03 5.35
CA SER A 144 -0.97 12.36 6.59
C SER A 144 -1.44 11.05 7.24
N VAL A 145 -1.75 11.14 8.53
CA VAL A 145 -2.23 10.00 9.32
C VAL A 145 -3.70 10.21 9.64
N GLY A 146 -4.49 9.20 9.39
CA GLY A 146 -5.93 9.37 9.61
C GLY A 146 -6.70 8.08 9.92
#